data_a456c1cd032861aad303b2d513f51348
#
_entry.id   a456c1cd032861aad303b2d513f51348
#
_cell.length_a   1.000
_cell.length_b   1.000
_cell.length_c   1.000
_cell.angle_alpha   90.00
_cell.angle_beta   90.00
_cell.angle_gamma   90.00
#
_symmetry.space_group_name_H-M   'P 1'
#
loop_
_entity.id
_entity.type
_entity.pdbx_description
1 polymer ?
#
loop_
_entity_poly.entity_id
_entity_poly.type
_entity_poly.pdbx_seq_one_letter_code
_entity_poly.pdbx_strand_id
1 'polypeptide(L)'
;MALSDIVKAYDVRGLVDGQLTEEVVRALGAAFADEVDAGRPGAAPIVIGHDMRPSSPALAAAAADGARARGADVVMIGLCSTDATYFASGSLDAPAMMFTASHNPAAYNGIKFSRAGARGVSLDTGLAAIRDGAQRYLDEGLAEAPERGGLTERDVLPDYAAHLRSLVDLTPIRPLKVVVDAANGMGGMTVPAVLGGAAGLGPLPIEVVPLYFELDGTFPNHEANPLDPANLVDLQAAVVEHGADLGLAFDGDADRCFVIDERGGAVSPSAVAAIVAEREIRRVQAAGEQDVVVIHNLITSRAVPETITAAGATPVRTRVGHSLIKDRMAETGAVFGGEHSAHYYFRDFWGADNGMLAAMHVLATLGGDDEPMSQLAARYTPYASSGEINSTVADVPAAYTRIVEAFAGRGHFDELDGLTVMAADGAWWFSVRPSNTEPLLRLNVEGEQAATMAAIRDEVLALIRA
;
A
#
# COMPACT_ATOMS: atom_id res chain seq x y z
N MET A 1 -6.01 4.31 29.26
CA MET A 1 -5.60 3.51 28.09
C MET A 1 -4.17 3.85 27.75
N ALA A 2 -3.33 2.89 27.51
CA ALA A 2 -1.96 3.17 27.06
C ALA A 2 -1.97 3.39 25.55
N LEU A 3 -1.33 4.46 25.05
CA LEU A 3 -1.25 4.71 23.61
C LEU A 3 -0.49 3.60 22.87
N SER A 4 0.33 2.80 23.57
CA SER A 4 0.97 1.60 23.02
C SER A 4 -0.02 0.58 22.42
N ASP A 5 -1.28 0.60 22.86
CA ASP A 5 -2.30 -0.35 22.36
C ASP A 5 -2.76 0.00 20.94
N ILE A 6 -2.71 1.29 20.57
CA ILE A 6 -3.16 1.82 19.27
C ILE A 6 -2.01 2.27 18.37
N VAL A 7 -0.84 2.58 18.91
CA VAL A 7 0.36 2.90 18.11
C VAL A 7 1.01 1.60 17.67
N LYS A 8 1.01 1.35 16.36
CA LYS A 8 1.56 0.15 15.74
C LYS A 8 2.97 0.42 15.20
N ALA A 9 3.53 -0.50 14.43
CA ALA A 9 4.88 -0.36 13.90
C ALA A 9 5.06 0.86 12.98
N TYR A 10 4.00 1.26 12.25
CA TYR A 10 4.09 2.26 11.17
C TYR A 10 2.95 3.28 11.17
N ASP A 11 1.91 3.08 11.95
CA ASP A 11 0.72 3.93 12.01
C ASP A 11 0.08 3.89 13.40
N VAL A 12 -0.93 4.73 13.58
CA VAL A 12 -1.87 4.63 14.70
C VAL A 12 -3.13 3.97 14.18
N ARG A 13 -3.65 2.98 14.91
CA ARG A 13 -4.87 2.27 14.53
C ARG A 13 -5.64 1.81 15.76
N GLY A 14 -6.91 2.21 15.86
CA GLY A 14 -7.74 1.88 17.00
C GLY A 14 -9.23 1.95 16.70
N LEU A 15 -10.03 1.42 17.63
CA LEU A 15 -11.48 1.56 17.61
C LEU A 15 -11.87 3.01 17.89
N VAL A 16 -12.83 3.53 17.12
CA VAL A 16 -13.35 4.90 17.31
C VAL A 16 -14.01 5.03 18.67
N ASP A 17 -14.76 4.01 19.10
CA ASP A 17 -15.37 3.98 20.41
C ASP A 17 -14.32 3.64 21.50
N GLY A 18 -13.86 4.67 22.20
CA GLY A 18 -13.06 4.54 23.41
C GLY A 18 -11.54 4.44 23.24
N GLN A 19 -11.01 4.23 22.04
CA GLN A 19 -9.56 4.20 21.81
C GLN A 19 -9.05 5.44 21.07
N LEU A 20 -9.61 5.73 19.90
CA LEU A 20 -9.18 6.85 19.07
C LEU A 20 -10.16 8.03 19.22
N THR A 21 -10.15 8.66 20.39
CA THR A 21 -11.00 9.81 20.70
C THR A 21 -10.41 11.13 20.18
N GLU A 22 -11.22 12.17 20.04
CA GLU A 22 -10.74 13.52 19.65
C GLU A 22 -9.66 14.04 20.62
N GLU A 23 -9.76 13.76 21.91
CA GLU A 23 -8.77 14.14 22.91
C GLU A 23 -7.40 13.45 22.65
N VAL A 24 -7.42 12.14 22.40
CA VAL A 24 -6.24 11.35 22.03
C VAL A 24 -5.62 11.89 20.76
N VAL A 25 -6.43 12.13 19.74
CA VAL A 25 -5.98 12.60 18.42
C VAL A 25 -5.45 14.03 18.49
N ARG A 26 -6.04 14.90 19.30
CA ARG A 26 -5.52 16.25 19.58
C ARG A 26 -4.11 16.17 20.19
N ALA A 27 -3.90 15.28 21.14
CA ALA A 27 -2.58 15.06 21.75
C ALA A 27 -1.57 14.52 20.75
N LEU A 28 -1.98 13.56 19.86
CA LEU A 28 -1.13 13.04 18.79
C LEU A 28 -0.75 14.11 17.76
N GLY A 29 -1.71 14.98 17.37
CA GLY A 29 -1.45 16.10 16.48
C GLY A 29 -0.46 17.10 17.05
N ALA A 30 -0.58 17.41 18.35
CA ALA A 30 0.37 18.28 19.05
C ALA A 30 1.78 17.64 19.13
N ALA A 31 1.86 16.36 19.49
CA ALA A 31 3.12 15.65 19.57
C ALA A 31 3.80 15.50 18.20
N PHE A 32 3.02 15.32 17.14
CA PHE A 32 3.57 15.31 15.77
C PHE A 32 4.13 16.67 15.38
N ALA A 33 3.45 17.76 15.72
CA ALA A 33 3.96 19.12 15.46
C ALA A 33 5.31 19.37 16.15
N ASP A 34 5.48 18.88 17.37
CA ASP A 34 6.77 18.95 18.09
C ASP A 34 7.84 18.06 17.43
N GLU A 35 7.47 16.82 17.05
CA GLU A 35 8.40 15.85 16.43
C GLU A 35 8.97 16.34 15.09
N VAL A 36 8.17 17.08 14.32
CA VAL A 36 8.61 17.66 13.04
C VAL A 36 9.05 19.12 13.15
N ASP A 37 9.12 19.68 14.37
CA ASP A 37 9.51 21.06 14.65
C ASP A 37 8.69 22.10 13.85
N ALA A 38 7.39 21.83 13.66
CA ALA A 38 6.52 22.64 12.82
C ALA A 38 6.09 23.97 13.47
N GLY A 39 6.25 24.12 14.78
CA GLY A 39 5.95 25.37 15.50
C GLY A 39 7.01 26.45 15.41
N ARG A 40 8.16 26.19 14.78
CA ARG A 40 9.22 27.19 14.61
C ARG A 40 8.87 28.20 13.51
N PRO A 41 9.33 29.48 13.63
CA PRO A 41 9.11 30.47 12.58
C PRO A 41 9.67 30.01 11.22
N GLY A 42 8.82 30.08 10.18
CA GLY A 42 9.20 29.69 8.82
C GLY A 42 9.23 28.19 8.54
N ALA A 43 8.72 27.37 9.47
CA ALA A 43 8.51 25.94 9.19
C ALA A 43 7.45 25.74 8.12
N ALA A 44 7.54 24.61 7.39
CA ALA A 44 6.47 24.20 6.49
C ALA A 44 5.20 23.86 7.32
N PRO A 45 4.00 24.12 6.77
CA PRO A 45 2.75 23.74 7.44
C PRO A 45 2.59 22.22 7.52
N ILE A 46 1.78 21.75 8.44
CA ILE A 46 1.36 20.34 8.47
C ILE A 46 0.15 20.17 7.53
N VAL A 47 0.26 19.26 6.57
CA VAL A 47 -0.85 18.88 5.70
C VAL A 47 -1.71 17.84 6.41
N ILE A 48 -3.05 18.01 6.41
CA ILE A 48 -3.97 17.05 7.00
C ILE A 48 -5.08 16.70 6.02
N GLY A 49 -5.17 15.41 5.71
CA GLY A 49 -6.22 14.83 4.89
C GLY A 49 -6.98 13.72 5.61
N HIS A 50 -8.13 13.34 5.09
CA HIS A 50 -8.94 12.27 5.68
C HIS A 50 -9.73 11.49 4.63
N ASP A 51 -10.01 10.22 4.93
CA ASP A 51 -10.87 9.36 4.13
C ASP A 51 -12.37 9.60 4.41
N MET A 52 -13.22 8.78 3.78
CA MET A 52 -14.69 8.85 3.82
C MET A 52 -15.30 8.31 5.12
N ARG A 53 -14.53 7.79 6.07
CA ARG A 53 -15.10 7.26 7.35
C ARG A 53 -15.81 8.36 8.12
N PRO A 54 -17.00 8.08 8.74
CA PRO A 54 -17.77 9.10 9.43
C PRO A 54 -17.02 9.83 10.54
N SER A 55 -16.05 9.16 11.18
CA SER A 55 -15.22 9.74 12.25
C SER A 55 -14.04 10.58 11.74
N SER A 56 -13.60 10.38 10.50
CA SER A 56 -12.37 10.98 9.98
C SER A 56 -12.36 12.51 9.99
N PRO A 57 -13.44 13.24 9.62
CA PRO A 57 -13.45 14.71 9.66
C PRO A 57 -13.24 15.29 11.06
N ALA A 58 -13.91 14.72 12.09
CA ALA A 58 -13.79 15.20 13.46
C ALA A 58 -12.38 14.92 14.03
N LEU A 59 -11.84 13.74 13.76
CA LEU A 59 -10.49 13.37 14.18
C LEU A 59 -9.42 14.22 13.49
N ALA A 60 -9.55 14.49 12.19
CA ALA A 60 -8.65 15.37 11.45
C ALA A 60 -8.68 16.82 12.01
N ALA A 61 -9.87 17.32 12.35
CA ALA A 61 -10.02 18.63 12.97
C ALA A 61 -9.39 18.68 14.38
N ALA A 62 -9.52 17.62 15.18
CA ALA A 62 -8.89 17.53 16.49
C ALA A 62 -7.36 17.52 16.40
N ALA A 63 -6.78 16.79 15.44
CA ALA A 63 -5.34 16.80 15.21
C ALA A 63 -4.85 18.18 14.77
N ALA A 64 -5.57 18.83 13.87
CA ALA A 64 -5.27 20.21 13.44
C ALA A 64 -5.30 21.18 14.62
N ASP A 65 -6.27 21.03 15.51
CA ASP A 65 -6.36 21.83 16.74
C ASP A 65 -5.13 21.63 17.64
N GLY A 66 -4.71 20.38 17.85
CA GLY A 66 -3.52 20.06 18.63
C GLY A 66 -2.23 20.60 18.01
N ALA A 67 -2.04 20.42 16.71
CA ALA A 67 -0.86 20.94 16.00
C ALA A 67 -0.79 22.47 16.07
N ARG A 68 -1.90 23.17 15.82
CA ARG A 68 -2.00 24.62 15.92
C ARG A 68 -1.76 25.15 17.33
N ALA A 69 -2.19 24.41 18.34
CA ALA A 69 -1.91 24.75 19.75
C ALA A 69 -0.39 24.71 20.04
N ARG A 70 0.41 23.97 19.28
CA ARG A 70 1.89 23.98 19.32
C ARG A 70 2.53 25.01 18.40
N GLY A 71 1.73 25.90 17.79
CA GLY A 71 2.22 26.99 16.91
C GLY A 71 2.42 26.55 15.46
N ALA A 72 2.10 25.30 15.08
CA ALA A 72 2.23 24.84 13.71
C ALA A 72 1.11 25.38 12.81
N ASP A 73 1.44 25.90 11.65
CA ASP A 73 0.46 26.16 10.60
C ASP A 73 -0.06 24.86 10.01
N VAL A 74 -1.34 24.81 9.65
CA VAL A 74 -2.00 23.63 9.10
C VAL A 74 -2.68 23.96 7.77
N VAL A 75 -2.52 23.04 6.81
CA VAL A 75 -3.25 23.03 5.54
C VAL A 75 -4.17 21.81 5.55
N MET A 76 -5.48 22.03 5.65
CA MET A 76 -6.48 20.99 5.49
C MET A 76 -6.69 20.74 4.00
N ILE A 77 -6.45 19.50 3.54
CA ILE A 77 -6.77 19.09 2.17
C ILE A 77 -8.10 18.36 2.07
N GLY A 78 -8.77 18.18 3.21
CA GLY A 78 -10.12 17.62 3.29
C GLY A 78 -10.19 16.14 2.94
N LEU A 79 -11.28 15.77 2.28
CA LEU A 79 -11.53 14.40 1.82
C LEU A 79 -10.58 14.02 0.69
N CYS A 80 -9.75 12.99 0.90
CA CYS A 80 -8.74 12.56 -0.06
C CYS A 80 -8.33 11.09 0.16
N SER A 81 -7.66 10.51 -0.82
CA SER A 81 -6.97 9.22 -0.68
C SER A 81 -5.62 9.37 0.03
N THR A 82 -5.07 8.25 0.50
CA THR A 82 -3.75 8.23 1.12
C THR A 82 -2.66 8.74 0.17
N ASP A 83 -2.68 8.30 -1.07
CA ASP A 83 -1.72 8.73 -2.09
C ASP A 83 -1.86 10.21 -2.49
N ALA A 84 -3.07 10.79 -2.46
CA ALA A 84 -3.26 12.23 -2.60
C ALA A 84 -2.66 13.02 -1.43
N THR A 85 -2.67 12.45 -0.21
CA THR A 85 -1.95 13.03 0.94
C THR A 85 -0.43 12.97 0.74
N TYR A 86 0.10 11.86 0.20
CA TYR A 86 1.52 11.76 -0.17
C TYR A 86 1.90 12.76 -1.25
N PHE A 87 1.05 12.95 -2.27
CA PHE A 87 1.22 13.99 -3.28
C PHE A 87 1.30 15.38 -2.64
N ALA A 88 0.40 15.72 -1.73
CA ALA A 88 0.40 17.01 -1.05
C ALA A 88 1.65 17.20 -0.19
N SER A 89 2.07 16.16 0.57
CA SER A 89 3.33 16.17 1.34
C SER A 89 4.54 16.40 0.45
N GLY A 90 4.62 15.69 -0.67
CA GLY A 90 5.73 15.79 -1.61
C GLY A 90 5.78 17.11 -2.35
N SER A 91 4.65 17.56 -2.91
CA SER A 91 4.57 18.78 -3.72
C SER A 91 4.73 20.07 -2.92
N LEU A 92 4.35 20.07 -1.63
CA LEU A 92 4.50 21.20 -0.71
C LEU A 92 5.78 21.11 0.13
N ASP A 93 6.54 20.01 0.01
CA ASP A 93 7.67 19.67 0.88
C ASP A 93 7.32 19.85 2.38
N ALA A 94 6.18 19.29 2.77
CA ALA A 94 5.56 19.49 4.06
C ALA A 94 5.26 18.17 4.78
N PRO A 95 5.35 18.09 6.13
CA PRO A 95 4.90 16.93 6.87
C PRO A 95 3.38 16.77 6.75
N ALA A 96 2.89 15.52 6.85
CA ALA A 96 1.47 15.24 6.65
C ALA A 96 0.91 14.21 7.64
N MET A 97 -0.39 14.32 7.88
CA MET A 97 -1.22 13.31 8.56
C MET A 97 -2.37 12.90 7.65
N MET A 98 -2.57 11.61 7.46
CA MET A 98 -3.71 11.04 6.78
C MET A 98 -4.58 10.25 7.76
N PHE A 99 -5.85 10.63 7.87
CA PHE A 99 -6.83 9.95 8.71
C PHE A 99 -7.53 8.85 7.92
N THR A 100 -7.16 7.62 8.21
CA THR A 100 -7.69 6.42 7.58
C THR A 100 -7.37 5.18 8.40
N ALA A 101 -8.17 4.13 8.25
CA ALA A 101 -7.80 2.79 8.69
C ALA A 101 -7.67 1.81 7.49
N SER A 102 -7.47 2.34 6.24
CA SER A 102 -7.32 1.57 5.03
C SER A 102 -8.44 0.53 4.88
N HIS A 103 -8.10 -0.73 4.83
CA HIS A 103 -9.02 -1.87 4.66
C HIS A 103 -9.66 -2.40 5.95
N ASN A 104 -9.41 -1.79 7.10
CA ASN A 104 -10.04 -2.23 8.36
C ASN A 104 -11.55 -1.97 8.36
N PRO A 105 -12.34 -2.77 9.11
CA PRO A 105 -13.78 -2.55 9.27
C PRO A 105 -14.16 -1.14 9.72
N ALA A 106 -15.42 -0.76 9.52
CA ALA A 106 -15.98 0.57 9.78
C ALA A 106 -15.76 1.11 11.21
N ALA A 107 -15.65 0.21 12.20
CA ALA A 107 -15.43 0.59 13.60
C ALA A 107 -14.02 1.14 13.89
N TYR A 108 -13.09 0.99 12.95
CA TYR A 108 -11.72 1.45 13.11
C TYR A 108 -11.49 2.79 12.43
N ASN A 109 -10.50 3.53 12.96
CA ASN A 109 -9.86 4.64 12.28
C ASN A 109 -8.35 4.63 12.63
N GLY A 110 -7.57 5.53 12.04
CA GLY A 110 -6.14 5.59 12.26
C GLY A 110 -5.51 6.86 11.74
N ILE A 111 -4.19 6.96 11.89
CA ILE A 111 -3.39 8.07 11.40
C ILE A 111 -2.11 7.51 10.79
N LYS A 112 -1.88 7.81 9.51
CA LYS A 112 -0.59 7.65 8.85
C LYS A 112 0.15 8.98 8.90
N PHE A 113 1.40 8.97 9.39
CA PHE A 113 2.24 10.15 9.49
C PHE A 113 3.31 10.13 8.40
N SER A 114 3.60 11.30 7.84
CA SER A 114 4.69 11.49 6.90
C SER A 114 5.49 12.74 7.25
N ARG A 115 6.81 12.66 7.15
CA ARG A 115 7.68 13.83 7.10
C ARG A 115 7.59 14.48 5.72
N ALA A 116 8.14 15.67 5.55
CA ALA A 116 8.25 16.35 4.25
C ALA A 116 8.80 15.39 3.16
N GLY A 117 8.28 15.52 1.93
CA GLY A 117 8.62 14.64 0.83
C GLY A 117 8.02 13.23 0.97
N ALA A 118 6.82 13.11 1.57
CA ALA A 118 6.08 11.85 1.76
C ALA A 118 6.85 10.72 2.47
N ARG A 119 7.91 11.05 3.23
CA ARG A 119 8.71 10.05 3.95
C ARG A 119 7.93 9.52 5.14
N GLY A 120 7.70 8.21 5.18
CA GLY A 120 6.96 7.54 6.23
C GLY A 120 7.60 7.70 7.62
N VAL A 121 6.77 7.63 8.67
CA VAL A 121 7.19 7.63 10.07
C VAL A 121 6.88 6.26 10.67
N SER A 122 7.90 5.58 11.21
CA SER A 122 7.81 4.30 11.92
C SER A 122 8.16 4.48 13.40
N LEU A 123 8.00 3.42 14.20
CA LEU A 123 8.40 3.44 15.60
C LEU A 123 9.85 3.92 15.78
N ASP A 124 10.77 3.47 14.92
CA ASP A 124 12.20 3.78 15.00
C ASP A 124 12.54 5.16 14.43
N THR A 125 11.65 5.76 13.64
CA THR A 125 11.91 7.04 12.94
C THR A 125 11.08 8.22 13.45
N GLY A 126 10.41 8.06 14.61
CA GLY A 126 9.68 9.16 15.26
C GLY A 126 8.33 8.80 15.86
N LEU A 127 7.67 7.71 15.44
CA LEU A 127 6.33 7.38 15.94
C LEU A 127 6.34 7.04 17.44
N ALA A 128 7.44 6.48 17.96
CA ALA A 128 7.61 6.30 19.41
C ALA A 128 7.66 7.64 20.15
N ALA A 129 8.37 8.63 19.62
CA ALA A 129 8.42 9.97 20.20
C ALA A 129 7.07 10.69 20.16
N ILE A 130 6.33 10.54 19.07
CA ILE A 130 4.95 11.05 18.92
C ILE A 130 4.04 10.41 19.99
N ARG A 131 4.10 9.08 20.14
CA ARG A 131 3.33 8.36 21.17
C ARG A 131 3.64 8.88 22.57
N ASP A 132 4.92 8.95 22.92
CA ASP A 132 5.36 9.34 24.26
C ASP A 132 5.07 10.81 24.55
N GLY A 133 5.19 11.69 23.54
CA GLY A 133 4.79 13.08 23.60
C GLY A 133 3.28 13.25 23.78
N ALA A 134 2.46 12.50 23.04
CA ALA A 134 1.02 12.52 23.19
C ALA A 134 0.57 11.97 24.54
N GLN A 135 1.17 10.90 25.05
CA GLN A 135 0.87 10.37 26.38
C GLN A 135 1.14 11.42 27.46
N ARG A 136 2.26 12.13 27.37
CA ARG A 136 2.59 13.22 28.30
C ARG A 136 1.54 14.35 28.24
N TYR A 137 1.05 14.72 27.06
CA TYR A 137 -0.01 15.72 26.92
C TYR A 137 -1.35 15.29 27.49
N LEU A 138 -1.66 14.00 27.43
CA LEU A 138 -2.86 13.45 28.09
C LEU A 138 -2.73 13.44 29.61
N ASP A 139 -1.55 13.17 30.15
CA ASP A 139 -1.31 13.05 31.58
C ASP A 139 -1.11 14.41 32.26
N GLU A 140 -0.44 15.36 31.62
CA GLU A 140 -0.02 16.64 32.20
C GLU A 140 -0.78 17.85 31.65
N GLY A 141 -1.55 17.67 30.56
CA GLY A 141 -2.21 18.73 29.81
C GLY A 141 -1.33 19.29 28.69
N LEU A 142 -1.98 19.76 27.63
CA LEU A 142 -1.31 20.35 26.47
C LEU A 142 -0.88 21.78 26.75
N ALA A 143 0.43 22.01 26.83
CA ALA A 143 0.97 23.36 26.91
C ALA A 143 0.86 24.06 25.55
N GLU A 144 0.13 25.17 25.49
CA GLU A 144 -0.06 25.93 24.25
C GLU A 144 1.15 26.84 23.96
N ALA A 145 1.48 27.00 22.69
CA ALA A 145 2.47 27.97 22.23
C ALA A 145 1.95 29.42 22.44
N PRO A 146 2.83 30.42 22.59
CA PRO A 146 2.45 31.82 22.70
C PRO A 146 1.58 32.34 21.54
N GLU A 147 1.84 31.85 20.36
CA GLU A 147 1.04 32.11 19.15
C GLU A 147 0.53 30.77 18.59
N ARG A 148 -0.77 30.73 18.37
CA ARG A 148 -1.43 29.59 17.77
C ARG A 148 -1.21 29.62 16.25
N GLY A 149 -0.90 28.48 15.65
CA GLY A 149 -0.69 28.38 14.20
C GLY A 149 -1.96 28.67 13.38
N GLY A 150 -1.75 29.08 12.13
CA GLY A 150 -2.80 29.34 11.15
C GLY A 150 -3.52 28.06 10.70
N LEU A 151 -4.68 28.25 10.03
CA LEU A 151 -5.43 27.17 9.37
C LEU A 151 -5.84 27.64 7.99
N THR A 152 -5.51 26.87 6.96
CA THR A 152 -5.93 27.11 5.58
C THR A 152 -6.48 25.84 4.98
N GLU A 153 -7.22 25.96 3.88
CA GLU A 153 -7.75 24.82 3.11
C GLU A 153 -7.18 24.85 1.71
N ARG A 154 -6.97 23.67 1.13
CA ARG A 154 -6.50 23.51 -0.25
C ARG A 154 -7.10 22.26 -0.87
N ASP A 155 -7.75 22.42 -2.03
CA ASP A 155 -8.08 21.31 -2.90
C ASP A 155 -6.82 20.88 -3.69
N VAL A 156 -6.41 19.62 -3.52
CA VAL A 156 -5.23 19.05 -4.19
C VAL A 156 -5.62 18.04 -5.27
N LEU A 157 -6.89 17.66 -5.38
CA LEU A 157 -7.34 16.60 -6.28
C LEU A 157 -7.04 16.89 -7.76
N PRO A 158 -7.27 18.10 -8.29
CA PRO A 158 -6.92 18.41 -9.68
C PRO A 158 -5.42 18.33 -9.95
N ASP A 159 -4.59 18.87 -9.06
CA ASP A 159 -3.13 18.86 -9.17
C ASP A 159 -2.59 17.42 -9.08
N TYR A 160 -3.13 16.61 -8.16
CA TYR A 160 -2.82 15.20 -8.01
C TYR A 160 -3.13 14.42 -9.29
N ALA A 161 -4.35 14.56 -9.82
CA ALA A 161 -4.75 13.86 -11.06
C ALA A 161 -3.87 14.26 -12.25
N ALA A 162 -3.57 15.54 -12.40
CA ALA A 162 -2.68 16.05 -13.45
C ALA A 162 -1.25 15.49 -13.29
N HIS A 163 -0.75 15.42 -12.06
CA HIS A 163 0.56 14.84 -11.77
C HIS A 163 0.64 13.37 -12.17
N LEU A 164 -0.33 12.53 -11.77
CA LEU A 164 -0.33 11.13 -12.17
C LEU A 164 -0.36 10.94 -13.68
N ARG A 165 -1.20 11.72 -14.39
CA ARG A 165 -1.25 11.69 -15.86
C ARG A 165 0.06 12.17 -16.51
N SER A 166 0.86 12.99 -15.84
CA SER A 166 2.18 13.38 -16.32
C SER A 166 3.22 12.26 -16.18
N LEU A 167 3.05 11.36 -15.21
CA LEU A 167 3.93 10.21 -15.01
C LEU A 167 3.62 9.05 -15.95
N VAL A 168 2.33 8.82 -16.27
CA VAL A 168 1.90 7.75 -17.20
C VAL A 168 0.91 8.32 -18.22
N ASP A 169 1.36 8.44 -19.47
CA ASP A 169 0.51 8.85 -20.58
C ASP A 169 -0.36 7.68 -21.05
N LEU A 170 -1.68 7.83 -20.90
CA LEU A 170 -2.71 6.90 -21.38
C LEU A 170 -3.40 7.37 -22.66
N THR A 171 -2.97 8.47 -23.27
CA THR A 171 -3.61 8.99 -24.49
C THR A 171 -3.37 8.12 -25.72
N PRO A 172 -2.20 7.45 -25.90
CA PRO A 172 -1.91 6.67 -27.11
C PRO A 172 -2.40 5.22 -27.06
N ILE A 173 -3.03 4.78 -25.96
CA ILE A 173 -3.48 3.37 -25.83
C ILE A 173 -4.73 3.11 -26.67
N ARG A 174 -4.97 1.84 -27.03
CA ARG A 174 -6.26 1.44 -27.60
C ARG A 174 -7.40 1.70 -26.60
N PRO A 175 -8.64 1.83 -27.08
CA PRO A 175 -9.79 1.89 -26.19
C PRO A 175 -9.85 0.66 -25.26
N LEU A 176 -10.08 0.92 -23.96
CA LEU A 176 -10.24 -0.11 -22.93
C LEU A 176 -11.56 0.09 -22.20
N LYS A 177 -12.28 -1.01 -21.94
CA LYS A 177 -13.39 -1.05 -21.00
C LYS A 177 -12.92 -1.64 -19.68
N VAL A 178 -13.08 -0.91 -18.59
CA VAL A 178 -12.55 -1.24 -17.27
C VAL A 178 -13.67 -1.22 -16.25
N VAL A 179 -13.94 -2.34 -15.58
CA VAL A 179 -14.80 -2.34 -14.41
C VAL A 179 -13.96 -1.94 -13.21
N VAL A 180 -14.41 -0.98 -12.43
CA VAL A 180 -13.67 -0.55 -11.24
C VAL A 180 -14.54 -0.69 -10.01
N ASP A 181 -14.06 -1.45 -9.03
CA ASP A 181 -14.63 -1.59 -7.71
C ASP A 181 -13.91 -0.66 -6.73
N ALA A 182 -14.61 0.34 -6.24
CA ALA A 182 -14.10 1.28 -5.24
C ALA A 182 -14.40 0.87 -3.80
N ALA A 183 -15.15 -0.21 -3.58
CA ALA A 183 -15.56 -0.72 -2.27
C ALA A 183 -16.14 0.38 -1.34
N ASN A 184 -16.90 1.34 -1.88
CA ASN A 184 -17.36 2.54 -1.19
C ASN A 184 -16.24 3.42 -0.59
N GLY A 185 -14.99 3.16 -0.99
CA GLY A 185 -13.77 3.84 -0.54
C GLY A 185 -13.33 4.99 -1.46
N MET A 186 -12.15 5.50 -1.21
CA MET A 186 -11.61 6.69 -1.88
C MET A 186 -11.38 6.51 -3.38
N GLY A 187 -11.33 5.26 -3.88
CA GLY A 187 -11.34 4.96 -5.33
C GLY A 187 -12.52 5.60 -6.05
N GLY A 188 -13.69 5.72 -5.39
CA GLY A 188 -14.88 6.39 -5.93
C GLY A 188 -14.69 7.88 -6.26
N MET A 189 -13.70 8.53 -5.63
CA MET A 189 -13.33 9.93 -5.89
C MET A 189 -12.12 10.02 -6.83
N THR A 190 -11.10 9.20 -6.62
CA THR A 190 -9.83 9.30 -7.37
C THR A 190 -9.95 8.80 -8.80
N VAL A 191 -10.70 7.72 -9.05
CA VAL A 191 -10.89 7.16 -10.40
C VAL A 191 -11.56 8.16 -11.36
N PRO A 192 -12.69 8.81 -11.01
CA PRO A 192 -13.28 9.85 -11.87
C PRO A 192 -12.36 11.05 -12.11
N ALA A 193 -11.50 11.38 -11.15
CA ALA A 193 -10.55 12.48 -11.29
C ALA A 193 -9.37 12.11 -12.21
N VAL A 194 -8.79 10.92 -12.04
CA VAL A 194 -7.58 10.51 -12.78
C VAL A 194 -7.92 9.88 -14.12
N LEU A 195 -8.86 8.94 -14.19
CA LEU A 195 -9.21 8.25 -15.43
C LEU A 195 -10.36 8.91 -16.18
N GLY A 196 -11.17 9.72 -15.50
CA GLY A 196 -12.29 10.46 -16.06
C GLY A 196 -12.01 11.95 -16.27
N GLY A 197 -13.07 12.75 -16.25
CA GLY A 197 -13.02 14.21 -16.43
C GLY A 197 -13.31 15.02 -15.16
N ALA A 198 -13.45 14.40 -13.98
CA ALA A 198 -13.89 15.10 -12.77
C ALA A 198 -12.86 16.17 -12.27
N ALA A 199 -11.59 16.00 -12.61
CA ALA A 199 -10.54 17.00 -12.34
C ALA A 199 -10.34 18.04 -13.47
N GLY A 200 -11.24 18.09 -14.45
CA GLY A 200 -11.15 19.01 -15.60
C GLY A 200 -10.11 18.60 -16.65
N LEU A 201 -9.55 17.39 -16.57
CA LEU A 201 -8.57 16.87 -17.52
C LEU A 201 -9.25 16.34 -18.80
N GLY A 202 -8.51 16.32 -19.91
CA GLY A 202 -8.99 15.79 -21.19
C GLY A 202 -9.40 14.29 -21.10
N PRO A 203 -10.26 13.81 -22.01
CA PRO A 203 -10.71 12.43 -22.02
C PRO A 203 -9.56 11.46 -22.32
N LEU A 204 -9.62 10.26 -21.74
CA LEU A 204 -8.78 9.13 -22.06
C LEU A 204 -9.58 8.09 -22.86
N PRO A 205 -8.95 7.21 -23.64
CA PRO A 205 -9.62 6.12 -24.33
C PRO A 205 -10.02 4.98 -23.37
N ILE A 206 -10.66 5.32 -22.26
CA ILE A 206 -11.03 4.39 -21.19
C ILE A 206 -12.52 4.59 -20.87
N GLU A 207 -13.30 3.51 -21.01
CA GLU A 207 -14.66 3.42 -20.52
C GLU A 207 -14.65 2.78 -19.14
N VAL A 208 -14.99 3.54 -18.09
CA VAL A 208 -15.08 3.03 -16.71
C VAL A 208 -16.51 2.58 -16.42
N VAL A 209 -16.67 1.32 -16.02
CA VAL A 209 -17.90 0.77 -15.44
C VAL A 209 -17.75 0.80 -13.92
N PRO A 210 -18.47 1.68 -13.20
CA PRO A 210 -18.27 1.86 -11.77
C PRO A 210 -19.02 0.83 -10.94
N LEU A 211 -18.36 0.26 -9.91
CA LEU A 211 -18.98 -0.49 -8.81
C LEU A 211 -18.67 0.22 -7.50
N TYR A 212 -19.72 0.48 -6.70
CA TYR A 212 -19.60 0.99 -5.31
C TYR A 212 -18.80 2.29 -5.19
N PHE A 213 -19.02 3.25 -6.11
CA PHE A 213 -18.33 4.55 -6.14
C PHE A 213 -18.88 5.57 -5.13
N GLU A 214 -20.06 5.32 -4.56
CA GLU A 214 -20.57 6.16 -3.46
C GLU A 214 -19.66 6.01 -2.24
N LEU A 215 -19.15 7.15 -1.74
CA LEU A 215 -18.23 7.16 -0.61
C LEU A 215 -19.02 6.92 0.69
N ASP A 216 -18.81 5.74 1.28
CA ASP A 216 -19.49 5.33 2.53
C ASP A 216 -18.55 4.48 3.40
N GLY A 217 -17.99 5.09 4.45
CA GLY A 217 -17.10 4.40 5.39
C GLY A 217 -17.78 3.34 6.27
N THR A 218 -19.08 3.05 6.07
CA THR A 218 -19.74 1.89 6.67
C THR A 218 -19.61 0.62 5.84
N PHE A 219 -19.13 0.74 4.57
CA PHE A 219 -18.90 -0.36 3.63
C PHE A 219 -20.12 -1.27 3.41
N PRO A 220 -21.27 -0.72 2.93
CA PRO A 220 -22.54 -1.44 2.91
C PRO A 220 -22.58 -2.63 1.93
N ASN A 221 -21.68 -2.73 0.96
CA ASN A 221 -21.69 -3.78 -0.05
C ASN A 221 -20.75 -4.94 0.34
N HIS A 222 -19.49 -4.66 0.60
CA HIS A 222 -18.48 -5.58 1.11
C HIS A 222 -17.35 -4.81 1.80
N GLU A 223 -16.51 -5.49 2.57
CA GLU A 223 -15.34 -4.84 3.20
C GLU A 223 -14.35 -4.35 2.14
N ALA A 224 -13.74 -3.20 2.38
CA ALA A 224 -12.78 -2.58 1.47
C ALA A 224 -11.40 -3.26 1.54
N ASN A 225 -11.38 -4.58 1.49
CA ASN A 225 -10.19 -5.43 1.57
C ASN A 225 -10.07 -6.37 0.37
N PRO A 226 -9.47 -5.95 -0.75
CA PRO A 226 -9.31 -6.79 -1.94
C PRO A 226 -8.34 -7.98 -1.76
N LEU A 227 -7.65 -8.09 -0.62
CA LEU A 227 -6.86 -9.29 -0.28
C LEU A 227 -7.75 -10.50 0.04
N ASP A 228 -8.97 -10.26 0.52
CA ASP A 228 -9.95 -11.32 0.72
C ASP A 228 -10.67 -11.62 -0.60
N PRO A 229 -10.54 -12.84 -1.15
CA PRO A 229 -11.22 -13.21 -2.41
C PRO A 229 -12.75 -13.04 -2.37
N ALA A 230 -13.36 -13.10 -1.19
CA ALA A 230 -14.81 -12.91 -1.06
C ALA A 230 -15.24 -11.49 -1.48
N ASN A 231 -14.38 -10.49 -1.33
CA ASN A 231 -14.64 -9.11 -1.69
C ASN A 231 -14.38 -8.81 -3.18
N LEU A 232 -13.91 -9.79 -3.96
CA LEU A 232 -13.68 -9.65 -5.40
C LEU A 232 -14.79 -10.27 -6.26
N VAL A 233 -15.74 -10.99 -5.67
CA VAL A 233 -16.74 -11.79 -6.39
C VAL A 233 -17.60 -10.94 -7.31
N ASP A 234 -18.06 -9.78 -6.84
CA ASP A 234 -18.90 -8.87 -7.63
C ASP A 234 -18.11 -8.26 -8.80
N LEU A 235 -16.87 -7.85 -8.56
CA LEU A 235 -15.99 -7.35 -9.61
C LEU A 235 -15.71 -8.41 -10.67
N GLN A 236 -15.39 -9.65 -10.25
CA GLN A 236 -15.15 -10.77 -11.17
C GLN A 236 -16.36 -11.06 -12.07
N ALA A 237 -17.56 -11.07 -11.48
CA ALA A 237 -18.81 -11.25 -12.21
C ALA A 237 -19.08 -10.10 -13.18
N ALA A 238 -18.90 -8.84 -12.74
CA ALA A 238 -19.14 -7.66 -13.54
C ALA A 238 -18.18 -7.55 -14.73
N VAL A 239 -16.91 -7.91 -14.57
CA VAL A 239 -15.94 -7.94 -15.69
C VAL A 239 -16.44 -8.84 -16.82
N VAL A 240 -16.89 -10.04 -16.48
CA VAL A 240 -17.42 -11.00 -17.47
C VAL A 240 -18.75 -10.52 -18.07
N GLU A 241 -19.68 -10.02 -17.24
CA GLU A 241 -20.99 -9.53 -17.67
C GLU A 241 -20.88 -8.36 -18.65
N HIS A 242 -19.99 -7.40 -18.37
CA HIS A 242 -19.80 -6.22 -19.22
C HIS A 242 -18.86 -6.47 -20.41
N GLY A 243 -18.23 -7.65 -20.49
CA GLY A 243 -17.21 -7.94 -21.51
C GLY A 243 -16.06 -6.93 -21.41
N ALA A 244 -15.60 -6.63 -20.21
CA ALA A 244 -14.55 -5.66 -19.98
C ALA A 244 -13.17 -6.26 -20.28
N ASP A 245 -12.20 -5.41 -20.61
CA ASP A 245 -10.80 -5.82 -20.83
C ASP A 245 -10.12 -6.25 -19.53
N LEU A 246 -10.49 -5.63 -18.41
CA LEU A 246 -10.03 -5.96 -17.06
C LEU A 246 -10.93 -5.35 -16.00
N GLY A 247 -10.73 -5.80 -14.76
CA GLY A 247 -11.26 -5.20 -13.53
C GLY A 247 -10.14 -4.62 -12.65
N LEU A 248 -10.45 -3.55 -11.93
CA LEU A 248 -9.57 -2.96 -10.91
C LEU A 248 -10.33 -2.88 -9.59
N ALA A 249 -9.73 -3.36 -8.50
CA ALA A 249 -10.25 -3.19 -7.15
C ALA A 249 -9.31 -2.33 -6.32
N PHE A 250 -9.84 -1.30 -5.66
CA PHE A 250 -9.09 -0.47 -4.72
C PHE A 250 -9.50 -0.79 -3.28
N ASP A 251 -8.58 -0.62 -2.34
CA ASP A 251 -8.92 -0.68 -0.93
C ASP A 251 -9.50 0.65 -0.41
N GLY A 252 -9.84 0.71 0.88
CA GLY A 252 -10.63 1.82 1.43
C GLY A 252 -10.01 3.20 1.24
N ASP A 253 -8.70 3.35 1.37
CA ASP A 253 -7.97 4.61 1.17
C ASP A 253 -7.25 4.71 -0.18
N ALA A 254 -7.47 3.72 -1.06
CA ALA A 254 -7.06 3.65 -2.46
C ALA A 254 -5.53 3.67 -2.71
N ASP A 255 -4.71 3.31 -1.72
CA ASP A 255 -3.27 3.20 -1.89
C ASP A 255 -2.83 1.85 -2.50
N ARG A 256 -3.77 0.88 -2.62
CA ARG A 256 -3.56 -0.42 -3.26
C ARG A 256 -4.50 -0.62 -4.44
N CYS A 257 -4.01 -1.37 -5.45
CA CYS A 257 -4.79 -1.78 -6.61
C CYS A 257 -4.59 -3.27 -6.92
N PHE A 258 -5.72 -3.98 -7.07
CA PHE A 258 -5.79 -5.37 -7.49
C PHE A 258 -6.41 -5.46 -8.88
N VAL A 259 -5.98 -6.46 -9.66
CA VAL A 259 -6.38 -6.60 -11.06
C VAL A 259 -7.12 -7.91 -11.27
N ILE A 260 -8.21 -7.85 -12.02
CA ILE A 260 -8.99 -9.00 -12.52
C ILE A 260 -8.84 -9.05 -14.04
N ASP A 261 -8.59 -10.22 -14.60
CA ASP A 261 -8.50 -10.40 -16.04
C ASP A 261 -9.90 -10.43 -16.72
N GLU A 262 -9.94 -10.41 -18.04
CA GLU A 262 -11.17 -10.40 -18.84
C GLU A 262 -12.05 -11.64 -18.65
N ARG A 263 -11.55 -12.68 -17.99
CA ARG A 263 -12.28 -13.93 -17.69
C ARG A 263 -12.80 -13.97 -16.25
N GLY A 264 -12.57 -12.91 -15.47
CA GLY A 264 -12.87 -12.85 -14.05
C GLY A 264 -11.81 -13.51 -13.16
N GLY A 265 -10.64 -13.86 -13.71
CA GLY A 265 -9.52 -14.42 -12.95
C GLY A 265 -8.76 -13.32 -12.20
N ALA A 266 -8.43 -13.56 -10.91
CA ALA A 266 -7.60 -12.64 -10.16
C ALA A 266 -6.14 -12.71 -10.64
N VAL A 267 -5.57 -11.56 -10.98
CA VAL A 267 -4.15 -11.44 -11.34
C VAL A 267 -3.31 -11.28 -10.07
N SER A 268 -2.27 -12.11 -9.94
CA SER A 268 -1.39 -12.03 -8.78
C SER A 268 -0.76 -10.64 -8.62
N PRO A 269 -0.76 -10.05 -7.41
CA PRO A 269 -0.05 -8.80 -7.16
C PRO A 269 1.44 -8.86 -7.53
N SER A 270 2.07 -10.04 -7.45
CA SER A 270 3.44 -10.23 -7.95
C SER A 270 3.55 -10.07 -9.47
N ALA A 271 2.54 -10.54 -10.24
CA ALA A 271 2.51 -10.31 -11.68
C ALA A 271 2.35 -8.83 -12.01
N VAL A 272 1.47 -8.13 -11.29
CA VAL A 272 1.32 -6.66 -11.41
C VAL A 272 2.64 -5.97 -11.07
N ALA A 273 3.31 -6.36 -9.98
CA ALA A 273 4.62 -5.81 -9.61
C ALA A 273 5.67 -6.03 -10.72
N ALA A 274 5.69 -7.20 -11.36
CA ALA A 274 6.60 -7.50 -12.45
C ALA A 274 6.30 -6.67 -13.72
N ILE A 275 5.02 -6.52 -14.09
CA ILE A 275 4.56 -5.68 -15.22
C ILE A 275 5.00 -4.22 -15.00
N VAL A 276 4.73 -3.67 -13.82
CA VAL A 276 5.08 -2.29 -13.49
C VAL A 276 6.60 -2.11 -13.44
N ALA A 277 7.32 -3.05 -12.81
CA ALA A 277 8.77 -3.02 -12.73
C ALA A 277 9.41 -2.97 -14.12
N GLU A 278 9.01 -3.87 -15.03
CA GLU A 278 9.56 -3.89 -16.38
C GLU A 278 9.30 -2.58 -17.13
N ARG A 279 8.10 -2.00 -16.97
CA ARG A 279 7.73 -0.73 -17.58
C ARG A 279 8.57 0.43 -17.03
N GLU A 280 8.74 0.52 -15.72
CA GLU A 280 9.55 1.55 -15.08
C GLU A 280 11.04 1.43 -15.43
N ILE A 281 11.58 0.20 -15.47
CA ILE A 281 12.95 -0.05 -15.92
C ILE A 281 13.15 0.48 -17.36
N ARG A 282 12.27 0.09 -18.28
CA ARG A 282 12.35 0.53 -19.68
C ARG A 282 12.23 2.05 -19.82
N ARG A 283 11.35 2.67 -19.03
CA ARG A 283 11.15 4.13 -19.04
C ARG A 283 12.43 4.87 -18.68
N VAL A 284 13.07 4.50 -17.57
CA VAL A 284 14.29 5.20 -17.11
C VAL A 284 15.50 4.88 -17.96
N GLN A 285 15.61 3.65 -18.49
CA GLN A 285 16.67 3.28 -19.44
C GLN A 285 16.55 4.06 -20.75
N ALA A 286 15.32 4.28 -21.24
CA ALA A 286 15.10 5.13 -22.42
C ALA A 286 15.46 6.59 -22.18
N ALA A 287 15.42 7.05 -20.92
CA ALA A 287 15.92 8.36 -20.51
C ALA A 287 17.46 8.40 -20.27
N GLY A 288 18.15 7.26 -20.46
CA GLY A 288 19.61 7.16 -20.36
C GLY A 288 20.12 6.72 -18.99
N GLU A 289 19.24 6.35 -18.05
CA GLU A 289 19.66 5.87 -16.73
C GLU A 289 20.33 4.50 -16.83
N GLN A 290 21.45 4.35 -16.11
CA GLN A 290 22.22 3.10 -15.99
C GLN A 290 22.08 2.58 -14.55
N ASP A 291 22.45 1.31 -14.33
CA ASP A 291 22.45 0.67 -13.00
C ASP A 291 21.11 0.77 -12.26
N VAL A 292 20.01 0.57 -13.01
CA VAL A 292 18.64 0.65 -12.49
C VAL A 292 18.41 -0.37 -11.39
N VAL A 293 17.85 0.05 -10.27
CA VAL A 293 17.50 -0.80 -9.12
C VAL A 293 15.99 -0.85 -8.95
N VAL A 294 15.47 -2.04 -8.64
CA VAL A 294 14.06 -2.27 -8.31
C VAL A 294 13.98 -3.10 -7.02
N ILE A 295 13.08 -2.71 -6.13
CA ILE A 295 12.88 -3.39 -4.85
C ILE A 295 11.67 -4.33 -4.94
N HIS A 296 11.80 -5.48 -4.29
CA HIS A 296 10.68 -6.39 -4.05
C HIS A 296 10.77 -7.01 -2.65
N ASN A 297 9.64 -7.38 -2.06
CA ASN A 297 9.67 -8.05 -0.77
C ASN A 297 9.91 -9.58 -0.93
N LEU A 298 10.25 -10.23 0.17
CA LEU A 298 10.64 -11.63 0.17
C LEU A 298 9.52 -12.62 -0.20
N ILE A 299 8.26 -12.21 -0.14
CA ILE A 299 7.09 -13.05 -0.47
C ILE A 299 6.56 -12.83 -1.90
N THR A 300 7.19 -11.94 -2.68
CA THR A 300 6.88 -11.87 -4.11
C THR A 300 7.31 -13.14 -4.82
N SER A 301 6.60 -13.50 -5.90
CA SER A 301 7.01 -14.60 -6.79
C SER A 301 8.45 -14.41 -7.28
N ARG A 302 9.16 -15.53 -7.52
CA ARG A 302 10.46 -15.52 -8.19
C ARG A 302 10.42 -14.86 -9.57
N ALA A 303 9.28 -14.87 -10.22
CA ALA A 303 9.08 -14.18 -11.49
C ALA A 303 9.43 -12.68 -11.41
N VAL A 304 9.26 -12.03 -10.24
CA VAL A 304 9.58 -10.61 -10.05
C VAL A 304 11.08 -10.33 -10.21
N PRO A 305 12.00 -10.90 -9.39
CA PRO A 305 13.44 -10.66 -9.56
C PRO A 305 13.97 -11.20 -10.90
N GLU A 306 13.39 -12.25 -11.46
CA GLU A 306 13.76 -12.77 -12.77
C GLU A 306 13.41 -11.77 -13.88
N THR A 307 12.20 -11.19 -13.85
CA THR A 307 11.78 -10.13 -14.79
C THR A 307 12.68 -8.90 -14.68
N ILE A 308 12.97 -8.43 -13.46
CA ILE A 308 13.86 -7.30 -13.22
C ILE A 308 15.24 -7.55 -13.84
N THR A 309 15.81 -8.73 -13.60
CA THR A 309 17.12 -9.12 -14.14
C THR A 309 17.09 -9.23 -15.66
N ALA A 310 16.05 -9.85 -16.24
CA ALA A 310 15.87 -9.96 -17.67
C ALA A 310 15.72 -8.60 -18.37
N ALA A 311 15.14 -7.61 -17.68
CA ALA A 311 15.05 -6.23 -18.14
C ALA A 311 16.37 -5.43 -17.97
N GLY A 312 17.44 -6.06 -17.47
CA GLY A 312 18.75 -5.43 -17.30
C GLY A 312 18.86 -4.53 -16.08
N ALA A 313 18.06 -4.76 -15.05
CA ALA A 313 18.11 -4.04 -13.78
C ALA A 313 18.51 -4.97 -12.62
N THR A 314 18.83 -4.38 -11.48
CA THR A 314 19.25 -5.08 -10.25
C THR A 314 18.07 -5.24 -9.31
N PRO A 315 17.61 -6.48 -9.00
CA PRO A 315 16.61 -6.71 -7.98
C PRO A 315 17.23 -6.60 -6.58
N VAL A 316 16.55 -5.89 -5.68
CA VAL A 316 16.93 -5.81 -4.26
C VAL A 316 15.77 -6.32 -3.42
N ARG A 317 16.03 -7.40 -2.68
CA ARG A 317 15.03 -8.04 -1.81
C ARG A 317 15.00 -7.39 -0.43
N THR A 318 13.80 -7.18 0.11
CA THR A 318 13.57 -6.64 1.46
C THR A 318 12.71 -7.57 2.31
N ARG A 319 12.69 -7.30 3.62
CA ARG A 319 11.67 -7.81 4.54
C ARG A 319 10.31 -7.25 4.16
N VAL A 320 9.24 -7.89 4.65
CA VAL A 320 7.87 -7.37 4.49
C VAL A 320 7.65 -6.16 5.38
N GLY A 321 7.14 -5.07 4.80
CA GLY A 321 6.78 -3.85 5.52
C GLY A 321 7.03 -2.59 4.70
N HIS A 322 5.98 -1.79 4.55
CA HIS A 322 5.98 -0.64 3.64
C HIS A 322 7.03 0.44 3.99
N SER A 323 7.34 0.67 5.27
CA SER A 323 8.39 1.64 5.65
C SER A 323 9.78 1.16 5.22
N LEU A 324 10.06 -0.15 5.33
CA LEU A 324 11.35 -0.73 4.95
C LEU A 324 11.62 -0.58 3.45
N ILE A 325 10.58 -0.66 2.62
CA ILE A 325 10.73 -0.46 1.17
C ILE A 325 11.05 1.00 0.87
N LYS A 326 10.34 1.96 1.48
CA LYS A 326 10.59 3.39 1.27
C LYS A 326 12.01 3.79 1.67
N ASP A 327 12.50 3.31 2.82
CA ASP A 327 13.86 3.55 3.28
C ASP A 327 14.88 2.95 2.31
N ARG A 328 14.64 1.71 1.87
CA ARG A 328 15.52 1.04 0.93
C ARG A 328 15.54 1.69 -0.45
N MET A 329 14.39 2.20 -0.91
CA MET A 329 14.31 3.01 -2.14
C MET A 329 15.16 4.28 -2.02
N ALA A 330 15.07 4.99 -0.89
CA ALA A 330 15.87 6.20 -0.66
C ALA A 330 17.37 5.91 -0.61
N GLU A 331 17.80 4.78 -0.02
CA GLU A 331 19.20 4.36 0.08
C GLU A 331 19.78 3.95 -1.28
N THR A 332 18.99 3.27 -2.10
CA THR A 332 19.47 2.66 -3.36
C THR A 332 19.16 3.49 -4.60
N GLY A 333 18.30 4.51 -4.49
CA GLY A 333 17.79 5.25 -5.63
C GLY A 333 16.85 4.40 -6.53
N ALA A 334 16.27 3.30 -5.99
CA ALA A 334 15.43 2.41 -6.75
C ALA A 334 14.27 3.15 -7.43
N VAL A 335 13.99 2.79 -8.68
CA VAL A 335 12.95 3.45 -9.50
C VAL A 335 11.56 3.00 -9.11
N PHE A 336 11.43 1.77 -8.62
CA PHE A 336 10.17 1.13 -8.26
C PHE A 336 10.39 0.14 -7.12
N GLY A 337 9.34 -0.06 -6.31
CA GLY A 337 9.24 -1.11 -5.32
C GLY A 337 7.88 -1.80 -5.39
N GLY A 338 7.83 -3.14 -5.27
CA GLY A 338 6.57 -3.88 -5.32
C GLY A 338 6.45 -4.92 -4.20
N GLU A 339 5.23 -5.06 -3.65
CA GLU A 339 4.90 -6.07 -2.66
C GLU A 339 3.80 -7.02 -3.16
N HIS A 340 3.80 -8.23 -2.64
CA HIS A 340 2.70 -9.18 -2.87
C HIS A 340 1.37 -8.73 -2.21
N SER A 341 1.42 -7.76 -1.30
CA SER A 341 0.26 -7.11 -0.67
C SER A 341 -0.40 -6.03 -1.54
N ALA A 342 0.05 -5.86 -2.79
CA ALA A 342 -0.41 -4.86 -3.75
C ALA A 342 -0.11 -3.40 -3.35
N HIS A 343 0.95 -3.17 -2.56
CA HIS A 343 1.55 -1.84 -2.47
C HIS A 343 2.64 -1.70 -3.55
N TYR A 344 2.61 -0.59 -4.26
CA TYR A 344 3.51 -0.29 -5.38
C TYR A 344 4.09 1.10 -5.20
N TYR A 345 5.40 1.21 -5.05
CA TYR A 345 6.14 2.41 -4.68
C TYR A 345 6.88 2.97 -5.88
N PHE A 346 6.81 4.27 -6.10
CA PHE A 346 7.40 4.92 -7.27
C PHE A 346 8.36 6.03 -6.86
N ARG A 347 9.61 5.97 -7.33
CA ARG A 347 10.59 7.02 -7.07
C ARG A 347 10.10 8.41 -7.49
N ASP A 348 9.47 8.49 -8.66
CA ASP A 348 8.97 9.75 -9.21
C ASP A 348 7.66 10.21 -8.54
N PHE A 349 7.17 9.43 -7.60
CA PHE A 349 6.11 9.77 -6.65
C PHE A 349 6.66 9.80 -5.21
N TRP A 350 7.83 10.43 -5.02
CA TRP A 350 8.56 10.57 -3.74
C TRP A 350 8.86 9.25 -3.03
N GLY A 351 8.95 8.15 -3.74
CA GLY A 351 9.13 6.82 -3.16
C GLY A 351 7.91 6.31 -2.39
N ALA A 352 6.78 6.98 -2.51
CA ALA A 352 5.53 6.58 -1.86
C ALA A 352 4.76 5.56 -2.70
N ASP A 353 3.90 4.81 -2.02
CA ASP A 353 2.96 3.88 -2.62
C ASP A 353 1.79 4.63 -3.29
N ASN A 354 1.33 4.07 -4.43
CA ASN A 354 0.22 4.63 -5.19
C ASN A 354 -0.49 3.54 -6.00
N GLY A 355 -1.71 3.19 -5.58
CA GLY A 355 -2.53 2.18 -6.26
C GLY A 355 -3.02 2.64 -7.63
N MET A 356 -3.39 3.92 -7.76
CA MET A 356 -3.85 4.49 -9.02
C MET A 356 -2.74 4.52 -10.07
N LEU A 357 -1.52 4.88 -9.68
CA LEU A 357 -0.37 4.89 -10.59
C LEU A 357 -0.03 3.47 -11.06
N ALA A 358 -0.11 2.46 -10.17
CA ALA A 358 0.03 1.07 -10.55
C ALA A 358 -1.05 0.63 -11.56
N ALA A 359 -2.32 1.00 -11.32
CA ALA A 359 -3.41 0.77 -12.27
C ALA A 359 -3.12 1.40 -13.63
N MET A 360 -2.64 2.65 -13.67
CA MET A 360 -2.28 3.33 -14.91
C MET A 360 -1.16 2.63 -15.68
N HIS A 361 -0.15 2.08 -15.00
CA HIS A 361 0.90 1.28 -15.64
C HIS A 361 0.35 -0.01 -16.26
N VAL A 362 -0.57 -0.71 -15.56
CA VAL A 362 -1.25 -1.89 -16.10
C VAL A 362 -2.08 -1.53 -17.33
N LEU A 363 -2.89 -0.47 -17.24
CA LEU A 363 -3.69 0.03 -18.35
C LEU A 363 -2.82 0.42 -19.56
N ALA A 364 -1.72 1.11 -19.33
CA ALA A 364 -0.79 1.52 -20.38
C ALA A 364 -0.09 0.31 -21.05
N THR A 365 0.19 -0.76 -20.29
CA THR A 365 0.78 -1.98 -20.82
C THR A 365 -0.24 -2.75 -21.65
N LEU A 366 -1.43 -2.99 -21.09
CA LEU A 366 -2.52 -3.70 -21.77
C LEU A 366 -3.01 -2.96 -23.02
N GLY A 367 -3.18 -1.64 -22.93
CA GLY A 367 -3.67 -0.82 -24.03
C GLY A 367 -2.62 -0.53 -25.12
N GLY A 368 -1.36 -0.83 -24.85
CA GLY A 368 -0.26 -0.75 -25.83
C GLY A 368 -0.12 -1.99 -26.73
N ASP A 369 -0.90 -3.04 -26.46
CA ASP A 369 -0.88 -4.31 -27.18
C ASP A 369 -2.31 -4.81 -27.39
N ASP A 370 -2.54 -5.72 -28.36
CA ASP A 370 -3.83 -6.36 -28.60
C ASP A 370 -4.07 -7.62 -27.74
N GLU A 371 -3.09 -7.98 -26.91
CA GLU A 371 -3.15 -9.14 -26.03
C GLU A 371 -4.16 -8.93 -24.89
N PRO A 372 -5.02 -9.94 -24.55
CA PRO A 372 -5.91 -9.83 -23.39
C PRO A 372 -5.14 -9.91 -22.06
N MET A 373 -5.73 -9.38 -20.98
CA MET A 373 -5.10 -9.29 -19.66
C MET A 373 -4.66 -10.66 -19.12
N SER A 374 -5.43 -11.71 -19.35
CA SER A 374 -5.08 -13.09 -18.92
C SER A 374 -3.80 -13.61 -19.58
N GLN A 375 -3.54 -13.26 -20.85
CA GLN A 375 -2.29 -13.65 -21.54
C GLN A 375 -1.13 -12.77 -21.10
N LEU A 376 -1.36 -11.47 -20.95
CA LEU A 376 -0.37 -10.56 -20.38
C LEU A 376 0.10 -11.06 -19.00
N ALA A 377 -0.85 -11.36 -18.09
CA ALA A 377 -0.54 -11.84 -16.74
C ALA A 377 0.20 -13.19 -16.75
N ALA A 378 -0.14 -14.09 -17.67
CA ALA A 378 0.50 -15.41 -17.79
C ALA A 378 2.01 -15.33 -18.04
N ARG A 379 2.49 -14.28 -18.72
CA ARG A 379 3.92 -14.06 -18.95
C ARG A 379 4.71 -13.83 -17.64
N TYR A 380 4.04 -13.30 -16.62
CA TYR A 380 4.62 -12.95 -15.33
C TYR A 380 4.21 -13.90 -14.19
N THR A 381 3.50 -15.01 -14.53
CA THR A 381 3.09 -16.07 -13.59
C THR A 381 3.50 -17.46 -14.06
N PRO A 382 4.81 -17.71 -14.31
CA PRO A 382 5.25 -19.01 -14.78
C PRO A 382 5.21 -20.11 -13.71
N TYR A 383 5.01 -19.74 -12.45
CA TYR A 383 5.06 -20.64 -11.30
C TYR A 383 3.68 -20.88 -10.69
N ALA A 384 3.46 -22.09 -10.18
CA ALA A 384 2.30 -22.40 -9.37
C ALA A 384 2.51 -21.91 -7.93
N SER A 385 1.55 -21.15 -7.38
CA SER A 385 1.61 -20.59 -6.03
C SER A 385 0.49 -21.16 -5.15
N SER A 386 0.77 -21.32 -3.84
CA SER A 386 -0.23 -21.69 -2.83
C SER A 386 -1.11 -20.53 -2.36
N GLY A 387 -0.72 -19.27 -2.68
CA GLY A 387 -1.17 -18.13 -1.90
C GLY A 387 -0.65 -18.16 -0.45
N GLU A 388 -1.05 -17.18 0.36
CA GLU A 388 -0.71 -17.15 1.78
C GLU A 388 -1.66 -18.05 2.58
N ILE A 389 -1.09 -18.96 3.38
CA ILE A 389 -1.84 -19.90 4.24
C ILE A 389 -1.49 -19.61 5.69
N ASN A 390 -2.50 -19.25 6.48
CA ASN A 390 -2.36 -18.95 7.89
C ASN A 390 -2.58 -20.22 8.74
N SER A 391 -1.75 -20.40 9.76
CA SER A 391 -1.90 -21.49 10.74
C SER A 391 -1.64 -20.95 12.15
N THR A 392 -2.57 -21.20 13.08
CA THR A 392 -2.36 -20.93 14.51
C THR A 392 -1.40 -21.96 15.08
N VAL A 393 -0.35 -21.51 15.76
CA VAL A 393 0.73 -22.36 16.27
C VAL A 393 1.04 -21.98 17.71
N ALA A 394 1.05 -22.98 18.59
CA ALA A 394 1.33 -22.79 20.03
C ALA A 394 2.82 -22.51 20.30
N ASP A 395 3.73 -23.11 19.52
CA ASP A 395 5.19 -23.02 19.68
C ASP A 395 5.85 -22.82 18.33
N VAL A 396 6.07 -21.56 18.00
CA VAL A 396 6.71 -21.12 16.74
C VAL A 396 8.16 -21.62 16.62
N PRO A 397 9.03 -21.51 17.67
CA PRO A 397 10.37 -22.07 17.62
C PRO A 397 10.42 -23.56 17.35
N ALA A 398 9.54 -24.36 17.96
CA ALA A 398 9.48 -25.80 17.71
C ALA A 398 9.05 -26.11 16.26
N ALA A 399 8.10 -25.36 15.70
CA ALA A 399 7.70 -25.50 14.30
C ALA A 399 8.89 -25.21 13.36
N TYR A 400 9.66 -24.14 13.59
CA TYR A 400 10.86 -23.85 12.81
C TYR A 400 11.90 -24.98 12.90
N THR A 401 12.15 -25.50 14.11
CA THR A 401 13.11 -26.61 14.31
C THR A 401 12.72 -27.81 13.46
N ARG A 402 11.43 -28.23 13.49
CA ARG A 402 10.93 -29.35 12.66
C ARG A 402 11.13 -29.12 11.17
N ILE A 403 10.86 -27.90 10.69
CA ILE A 403 11.03 -27.54 9.29
C ILE A 403 12.51 -27.58 8.89
N VAL A 404 13.41 -26.99 9.69
CA VAL A 404 14.85 -26.99 9.41
C VAL A 404 15.40 -28.41 9.35
N GLU A 405 15.01 -29.28 10.30
CA GLU A 405 15.44 -30.69 10.33
C GLU A 405 14.92 -31.47 9.11
N ALA A 406 13.65 -31.28 8.74
CA ALA A 406 13.04 -32.00 7.60
C ALA A 406 13.58 -31.58 6.24
N PHE A 407 14.00 -30.31 6.10
CA PHE A 407 14.53 -29.76 4.85
C PHE A 407 16.07 -29.66 4.80
N ALA A 408 16.76 -30.18 5.86
CA ALA A 408 18.22 -30.22 5.87
C ALA A 408 18.77 -30.96 4.65
N GLY A 409 19.69 -30.31 3.91
CA GLY A 409 20.28 -30.85 2.68
C GLY A 409 19.39 -30.83 1.44
N ARG A 410 18.16 -30.31 1.52
CA ARG A 410 17.24 -30.23 0.37
C ARG A 410 17.23 -28.85 -0.30
N GLY A 411 17.81 -27.83 0.34
CA GLY A 411 17.84 -26.48 -0.20
C GLY A 411 18.69 -25.51 0.62
N HIS A 412 18.64 -24.26 0.21
CA HIS A 412 19.28 -23.15 0.90
C HIS A 412 18.30 -22.46 1.84
N PHE A 413 18.75 -22.16 3.05
CA PHE A 413 18.00 -21.47 4.07
C PHE A 413 18.34 -19.99 4.10
N ASP A 414 17.35 -19.15 4.31
CA ASP A 414 17.46 -17.71 4.45
C ASP A 414 16.54 -17.25 5.59
N GLU A 415 17.07 -16.44 6.51
CA GLU A 415 16.39 -15.96 7.71
C GLU A 415 16.19 -14.42 7.68
N LEU A 416 16.10 -13.83 6.49
CA LEU A 416 15.91 -12.38 6.35
C LEU A 416 14.66 -11.88 7.09
N ASP A 417 13.53 -12.62 6.96
CA ASP A 417 12.26 -12.33 7.65
C ASP A 417 11.49 -13.66 7.84
N GLY A 418 11.65 -14.30 9.00
CA GLY A 418 11.21 -15.67 9.21
C GLY A 418 12.15 -16.67 8.54
N LEU A 419 11.59 -17.78 8.06
CA LEU A 419 12.36 -18.88 7.44
C LEU A 419 11.96 -19.05 5.98
N THR A 420 12.87 -18.79 5.06
CA THR A 420 12.70 -19.11 3.63
C THR A 420 13.60 -20.27 3.27
N VAL A 421 13.08 -21.25 2.53
CA VAL A 421 13.86 -22.37 2.00
C VAL A 421 13.66 -22.43 0.49
N MET A 422 14.77 -22.51 -0.25
CA MET A 422 14.76 -22.61 -1.69
C MET A 422 15.47 -23.91 -2.10
N ALA A 423 14.82 -24.71 -2.93
CA ALA A 423 15.40 -25.94 -3.47
C ALA A 423 16.74 -25.68 -4.16
N ALA A 424 17.69 -26.62 -4.04
CA ALA A 424 19.01 -26.48 -4.65
C ALA A 424 18.97 -26.42 -6.19
N ASP A 425 17.97 -27.06 -6.80
CA ASP A 425 17.69 -27.05 -8.25
C ASP A 425 16.73 -25.93 -8.69
N GLY A 426 16.20 -25.15 -7.71
CA GLY A 426 15.26 -24.09 -7.98
C GLY A 426 13.82 -24.55 -8.23
N ALA A 427 13.50 -25.84 -8.15
CA ALA A 427 12.17 -26.36 -8.51
C ALA A 427 11.03 -25.86 -7.62
N TRP A 428 11.33 -25.44 -6.40
CA TRP A 428 10.36 -24.87 -5.44
C TRP A 428 11.06 -23.94 -4.44
N TRP A 429 10.26 -23.09 -3.81
CA TRP A 429 10.63 -22.37 -2.58
C TRP A 429 9.42 -22.20 -1.69
N PHE A 430 9.65 -21.94 -0.42
CA PHE A 430 8.63 -21.52 0.50
C PHE A 430 9.17 -20.52 1.53
N SER A 431 8.27 -19.71 2.09
CA SER A 431 8.53 -18.82 3.22
C SER A 431 7.54 -19.08 4.34
N VAL A 432 8.05 -19.23 5.57
CA VAL A 432 7.27 -19.33 6.80
C VAL A 432 7.61 -18.14 7.68
N ARG A 433 6.64 -17.29 8.00
CA ARG A 433 6.82 -16.08 8.78
C ARG A 433 5.84 -16.02 9.95
N PRO A 434 6.25 -15.51 11.12
CA PRO A 434 5.32 -15.17 12.18
C PRO A 434 4.49 -13.94 11.75
N SER A 435 3.24 -13.87 12.18
CA SER A 435 2.49 -12.62 12.16
C SER A 435 3.05 -11.69 13.24
N ASN A 436 3.15 -10.40 12.94
CA ASN A 436 3.60 -9.41 13.93
C ASN A 436 2.51 -9.06 14.97
N THR A 437 1.27 -9.46 14.72
CA THR A 437 0.09 -9.03 15.50
C THR A 437 -0.72 -10.19 16.07
N GLU A 438 -0.52 -11.41 15.58
CA GLU A 438 -1.33 -12.58 15.94
C GLU A 438 -0.45 -13.82 16.13
N PRO A 439 -0.85 -14.81 16.93
CA PRO A 439 -0.10 -16.07 17.12
C PRO A 439 -0.27 -17.00 15.89
N LEU A 440 0.11 -16.51 14.73
CA LEU A 440 -0.03 -17.19 13.44
C LEU A 440 1.33 -17.32 12.76
N LEU A 441 1.52 -18.47 12.09
CA LEU A 441 2.54 -18.63 11.04
C LEU A 441 1.88 -18.54 9.67
N ARG A 442 2.49 -17.74 8.80
CA ARG A 442 2.08 -17.50 7.42
C ARG A 442 2.99 -18.28 6.49
N LEU A 443 2.42 -19.18 5.70
CA LEU A 443 3.12 -19.98 4.71
C LEU A 443 2.81 -19.48 3.30
N ASN A 444 3.85 -19.24 2.49
CA ASN A 444 3.77 -19.05 1.06
C ASN A 444 4.65 -20.11 0.38
N VAL A 445 4.12 -20.80 -0.62
CA VAL A 445 4.85 -21.83 -1.38
C VAL A 445 4.72 -21.54 -2.88
N GLU A 446 5.81 -21.68 -3.61
CA GLU A 446 5.82 -21.60 -5.06
C GLU A 446 6.63 -22.76 -5.65
N GLY A 447 6.20 -23.28 -6.80
CA GLY A 447 6.88 -24.36 -7.50
C GLY A 447 6.73 -24.24 -9.01
N GLU A 448 7.67 -24.80 -9.77
CA GLU A 448 7.61 -24.82 -11.25
C GLU A 448 6.36 -25.57 -11.76
N GLN A 449 5.90 -26.55 -10.99
CA GLN A 449 4.72 -27.36 -11.30
C GLN A 449 3.74 -27.34 -10.12
N ALA A 450 2.46 -27.34 -10.43
CA ALA A 450 1.40 -27.37 -9.42
C ALA A 450 1.50 -28.59 -8.48
N ALA A 451 1.90 -29.75 -9.00
CA ALA A 451 2.08 -30.95 -8.18
C ALA A 451 3.24 -30.82 -7.18
N THR A 452 4.37 -30.22 -7.61
CA THR A 452 5.51 -29.95 -6.74
C THR A 452 5.15 -28.94 -5.66
N MET A 453 4.52 -27.84 -6.05
CA MET A 453 4.04 -26.83 -5.10
C MET A 453 3.11 -27.45 -4.05
N ALA A 454 2.11 -28.24 -4.48
CA ALA A 454 1.16 -28.88 -3.58
C ALA A 454 1.84 -29.85 -2.60
N ALA A 455 2.78 -30.67 -3.07
CA ALA A 455 3.51 -31.61 -2.21
C ALA A 455 4.34 -30.89 -1.14
N ILE A 456 5.07 -29.82 -1.51
CA ILE A 456 5.86 -29.02 -0.56
C ILE A 456 4.94 -28.29 0.43
N ARG A 457 3.86 -27.67 -0.07
CA ARG A 457 2.85 -27.02 0.78
C ARG A 457 2.32 -27.97 1.87
N ASP A 458 1.90 -29.16 1.46
CA ASP A 458 1.27 -30.13 2.37
C ASP A 458 2.28 -30.67 3.40
N GLU A 459 3.53 -30.89 2.98
CA GLU A 459 4.63 -31.29 3.86
C GLU A 459 4.93 -30.19 4.90
N VAL A 460 5.09 -28.94 4.47
CA VAL A 460 5.38 -27.83 5.39
C VAL A 460 4.21 -27.57 6.33
N LEU A 461 2.97 -27.62 5.85
CA LEU A 461 1.79 -27.46 6.70
C LEU A 461 1.68 -28.57 7.77
N ALA A 462 2.05 -29.80 7.44
CA ALA A 462 2.09 -30.89 8.42
C ALA A 462 3.13 -30.60 9.53
N LEU A 463 4.29 -30.07 9.18
CA LEU A 463 5.34 -29.69 10.14
C LEU A 463 4.96 -28.48 11.00
N ILE A 464 4.25 -27.50 10.42
CA ILE A 464 3.77 -26.32 11.14
C ILE A 464 2.73 -26.73 12.20
N ARG A 465 1.82 -27.65 11.85
CA ARG A 465 0.64 -28.02 12.65
C ARG A 465 0.86 -29.20 13.59
N ALA A 466 2.06 -29.84 13.56
CA ALA A 466 2.46 -30.91 14.49
C ALA A 466 2.89 -30.32 15.90
#